data_a7996faa600e31dd436ad6dbfcf5b979
#
_entry.id   a7996faa600e31dd436ad6dbfcf5b979
#
_cell.length_a   1.000
_cell.length_b   1.000
_cell.length_c   1.000
_cell.angle_alpha   90.00
_cell.angle_beta   90.00
_cell.angle_gamma   90.00
#
_symmetry.space_group_name_H-M   'P 1'
#
loop_
_entity.id
_entity.type
_entity.pdbx_description
1 polymer ?
#
loop_
_entity_poly.entity_id
_entity_poly.type
_entity_poly.pdbx_seq_one_letter_code
_entity_poly.pdbx_strand_id
1 'polypeptide(L)'
;QGISAKAALDHVRLVGLVNDVSLRGLIPDELAKGFGFVQSKPASHFSPVFVTPASLGAAWAGGKLHLPLHVDLNGQPFGRLEAGEEMTFDFGTLIAHLARTRTLGAGSIIGSGTVSNRDPDGSPGTPMAEGGRGYACIAEQRTVETILHGAPATPFLRHGDTLRIEAKDAKGHSVFGAIEQTVVAG
;
A
#
# COMPACT_ATOMS: atom_id res chain seq x y z
N GLN A 1 1.75 25.45 -2.90
CA GLN A 1 1.35 25.26 -4.29
C GLN A 1 2.57 25.39 -5.21
N GLY A 2 2.66 24.54 -6.27
CA GLY A 2 3.76 24.63 -7.25
C GLY A 2 5.15 24.25 -6.73
N ILE A 3 5.25 23.45 -5.68
CA ILE A 3 6.53 23.00 -5.10
C ILE A 3 7.22 21.96 -6.00
N SER A 4 8.55 21.98 -6.05
CA SER A 4 9.32 20.92 -6.72
C SER A 4 9.32 19.62 -5.91
N ALA A 5 9.49 18.47 -6.58
CA ALA A 5 9.55 17.16 -5.91
C ALA A 5 10.65 17.12 -4.82
N LYS A 6 11.83 17.68 -5.12
CA LYS A 6 12.93 17.72 -4.14
C LYS A 6 12.55 18.52 -2.89
N ALA A 7 12.00 19.72 -3.06
CA ALA A 7 11.60 20.57 -1.93
C ALA A 7 10.37 20.02 -1.18
N ALA A 8 9.53 19.24 -1.86
CA ALA A 8 8.36 18.61 -1.24
C ALA A 8 8.74 17.60 -0.16
N LEU A 9 9.87 16.92 -0.28
CA LEU A 9 10.36 15.97 0.73
C LEU A 9 10.63 16.62 2.09
N ASP A 10 11.03 17.89 2.12
CA ASP A 10 11.27 18.64 3.36
C ASP A 10 9.97 18.87 4.17
N HIS A 11 8.81 18.65 3.54
CA HIS A 11 7.51 18.75 4.19
C HIS A 11 6.97 17.43 4.71
N VAL A 12 7.61 16.30 4.42
CA VAL A 12 7.24 15.00 5.00
C VAL A 12 7.60 15.01 6.49
N ARG A 13 6.59 14.94 7.35
CA ARG A 13 6.78 14.98 8.80
C ARG A 13 6.75 13.60 9.41
N LEU A 14 5.85 12.76 8.93
CA LEU A 14 5.61 11.43 9.47
C LEU A 14 5.39 10.44 8.34
N VAL A 15 5.79 9.20 8.58
CA VAL A 15 5.60 8.04 7.70
C VAL A 15 4.90 6.95 8.52
N GLY A 16 3.97 6.24 7.93
CA GLY A 16 3.25 5.14 8.54
C GLY A 16 2.66 4.20 7.49
N LEU A 17 1.98 3.17 7.94
CA LEU A 17 1.27 2.25 7.07
C LEU A 17 -0.20 2.62 6.98
N VAL A 18 -0.81 2.28 5.86
CA VAL A 18 -2.25 2.40 5.65
C VAL A 18 -2.79 1.16 4.94
N ASN A 19 -3.89 0.63 5.45
CA ASN A 19 -4.75 -0.25 4.70
C ASN A 19 -5.85 0.59 4.04
N ASP A 20 -5.69 0.85 2.76
CA ASP A 20 -6.65 1.60 1.95
C ASP A 20 -7.76 0.66 1.47
N VAL A 21 -8.68 0.36 2.38
CA VAL A 21 -9.80 -0.57 2.15
C VAL A 21 -10.59 -0.15 0.92
N SER A 22 -10.92 -1.11 0.07
CA SER A 22 -11.65 -0.86 -1.18
C SER A 22 -12.77 -1.88 -1.36
N LEU A 23 -13.99 -1.39 -1.52
CA LEU A 23 -15.16 -2.20 -1.85
C LEU A 23 -15.19 -2.40 -3.37
N ARG A 24 -14.45 -3.43 -3.83
CA ARG A 24 -14.15 -3.63 -5.26
C ARG A 24 -15.40 -3.80 -6.14
N GLY A 25 -16.50 -4.30 -5.59
CA GLY A 25 -17.77 -4.41 -6.30
C GLY A 25 -18.42 -3.08 -6.67
N LEU A 26 -18.09 -1.98 -5.98
CA LEU A 26 -18.65 -0.63 -6.25
C LEU A 26 -17.80 0.21 -7.21
N ILE A 27 -16.52 -0.16 -7.39
CA ILE A 27 -15.56 0.64 -8.17
C ILE A 27 -15.97 0.82 -9.64
N PRO A 28 -16.40 -0.22 -10.39
CA PRO A 28 -16.73 -0.05 -11.80
C PRO A 28 -17.80 1.01 -12.06
N ASP A 29 -18.85 1.00 -11.25
CA ASP A 29 -19.97 1.95 -11.41
C ASP A 29 -19.56 3.38 -11.06
N GLU A 30 -18.71 3.57 -10.04
CA GLU A 30 -18.19 4.88 -9.68
C GLU A 30 -17.25 5.44 -10.75
N LEU A 31 -16.35 4.61 -11.29
CA LEU A 31 -15.45 5.01 -12.35
C LEU A 31 -16.19 5.36 -13.64
N ALA A 32 -17.24 4.63 -13.97
CA ALA A 32 -18.06 4.91 -15.16
C ALA A 32 -18.71 6.30 -15.13
N LYS A 33 -18.93 6.86 -13.94
CA LYS A 33 -19.46 8.22 -13.75
C LYS A 33 -18.40 9.32 -13.88
N GLY A 34 -17.11 8.99 -13.90
CA GLY A 34 -16.02 9.93 -14.09
C GLY A 34 -15.66 10.81 -12.88
N PHE A 35 -16.31 10.65 -11.72
CA PHE A 35 -16.00 11.42 -10.51
C PHE A 35 -14.87 10.85 -9.65
N GLY A 36 -14.57 9.57 -9.80
CA GLY A 36 -13.65 8.84 -8.95
C GLY A 36 -14.33 8.11 -7.81
N PHE A 37 -13.56 7.72 -6.81
CA PHE A 37 -14.01 6.86 -5.72
C PHE A 37 -14.68 7.66 -4.61
N VAL A 38 -15.85 7.22 -4.15
CA VAL A 38 -16.59 7.80 -3.02
C VAL A 38 -17.00 6.67 -2.06
N GLN A 39 -18.06 5.92 -2.39
CA GLN A 39 -18.58 4.85 -1.54
C GLN A 39 -17.71 3.58 -1.61
N SER A 40 -16.99 3.37 -2.70
CA SER A 40 -16.04 2.27 -2.81
C SER A 40 -14.82 2.41 -1.92
N LYS A 41 -14.60 3.57 -1.31
CA LYS A 41 -13.51 3.86 -0.37
C LYS A 41 -14.09 4.19 1.01
N PRO A 42 -14.43 3.18 1.83
CA PRO A 42 -14.79 3.42 3.23
C PRO A 42 -13.59 3.93 4.03
N ALA A 43 -13.71 4.02 5.34
CA ALA A 43 -12.60 4.47 6.20
C ALA A 43 -11.35 3.62 6.00
N SER A 44 -10.22 4.29 5.82
CA SER A 44 -8.89 3.67 5.81
C SER A 44 -8.42 3.39 7.24
N HIS A 45 -7.57 2.39 7.41
CA HIS A 45 -6.99 2.03 8.70
C HIS A 45 -5.49 2.24 8.67
N PHE A 46 -4.97 2.86 9.71
CA PHE A 46 -3.56 3.23 9.80
C PHE A 46 -2.84 2.39 10.85
N SER A 47 -1.51 2.29 10.72
CA SER A 47 -0.67 1.76 11.76
C SER A 47 -0.77 2.59 13.04
N PRO A 48 -0.64 1.98 14.24
CA PRO A 48 -0.79 2.69 15.51
C PRO A 48 0.29 3.74 15.75
N VAL A 49 1.42 3.64 15.06
CA VAL A 49 2.57 4.54 15.19
C VAL A 49 2.94 5.11 13.82
N PHE A 50 3.22 6.41 13.81
CA PHE A 50 3.86 7.12 12.72
C PHE A 50 5.22 7.61 13.20
N VAL A 51 6.24 7.53 12.37
CA VAL A 51 7.60 7.91 12.70
C VAL A 51 8.14 9.00 11.78
N THR A 52 9.11 9.77 12.25
CA THR A 52 9.74 10.78 11.39
C THR A 52 10.65 10.13 10.35
N PRO A 53 10.86 10.75 9.17
CA PRO A 53 11.87 10.28 8.22
C PRO A 53 13.25 10.13 8.84
N ALA A 54 13.63 11.03 9.75
CA ALA A 54 14.91 10.98 10.46
C ALA A 54 15.08 9.73 11.33
N SER A 55 14.02 9.25 11.99
CA SER A 55 14.08 8.03 12.80
C SER A 55 14.16 6.75 11.99
N LEU A 56 13.80 6.78 10.71
CA LEU A 56 13.95 5.67 9.78
C LEU A 56 15.40 5.48 9.31
N GLY A 57 16.24 6.50 9.45
CA GLY A 57 17.65 6.44 9.03
C GLY A 57 17.80 6.02 7.57
N ALA A 58 18.61 4.99 7.32
CA ALA A 58 18.87 4.50 5.96
C ALA A 58 17.62 3.88 5.28
N ALA A 59 16.59 3.50 6.04
CA ALA A 59 15.35 3.00 5.47
C ALA A 59 14.51 4.11 4.78
N TRP A 60 14.81 5.38 5.02
CA TRP A 60 14.23 6.50 4.27
C TRP A 60 15.28 7.08 3.32
N ALA A 61 15.23 6.72 2.08
CA ALA A 61 16.18 7.18 1.07
C ALA A 61 15.48 7.52 -0.24
N GLY A 62 15.91 8.59 -0.90
CA GLY A 62 15.37 9.03 -2.20
C GLY A 62 13.86 9.32 -2.19
N GLY A 63 13.31 9.70 -1.02
CA GLY A 63 11.86 9.92 -0.88
C GLY A 63 11.03 8.64 -0.91
N LYS A 64 11.62 7.50 -0.61
CA LYS A 64 10.99 6.16 -0.55
C LYS A 64 11.28 5.49 0.77
N LEU A 65 10.41 4.57 1.17
CA LEU A 65 10.58 3.73 2.35
C LEU A 65 11.15 2.37 1.91
N HIS A 66 12.34 2.03 2.36
CA HIS A 66 13.02 0.77 2.09
C HIS A 66 12.92 -0.16 3.30
N LEU A 67 11.77 -0.77 3.48
CA LEU A 67 11.48 -1.75 4.52
C LEU A 67 10.65 -2.90 3.95
N PRO A 68 10.86 -4.12 4.45
CA PRO A 68 9.99 -5.24 4.13
C PRO A 68 8.58 -5.01 4.69
N LEU A 69 7.59 -5.11 3.81
CA LEU A 69 6.18 -5.09 4.13
C LEU A 69 5.65 -6.52 4.22
N HIS A 70 5.12 -6.87 5.38
CA HIS A 70 4.52 -8.17 5.66
C HIS A 70 3.00 -8.03 5.65
N VAL A 71 2.36 -8.86 4.86
CA VAL A 71 0.90 -8.98 4.81
C VAL A 71 0.54 -10.42 5.11
N ASP A 72 -0.27 -10.63 6.12
CA ASP A 72 -0.82 -11.94 6.46
C ASP A 72 -2.35 -11.90 6.33
N LEU A 73 -2.92 -12.96 5.80
CA LEU A 73 -4.34 -13.18 5.64
C LEU A 73 -4.73 -14.48 6.34
N ASN A 74 -5.66 -14.39 7.30
CA ASN A 74 -6.09 -15.55 8.12
C ASN A 74 -4.90 -16.28 8.78
N GLY A 75 -3.92 -15.50 9.26
CA GLY A 75 -2.72 -16.03 9.91
C GLY A 75 -1.71 -16.69 8.96
N GLN A 76 -1.95 -16.66 7.64
CA GLN A 76 -1.03 -17.18 6.64
C GLN A 76 -0.34 -16.05 5.88
N PRO A 77 0.94 -16.20 5.50
CA PRO A 77 1.64 -15.23 4.68
C PRO A 77 0.94 -15.03 3.34
N PHE A 78 0.58 -13.78 3.03
CA PHE A 78 -0.01 -13.38 1.76
C PHE A 78 0.96 -12.56 0.91
N GLY A 79 1.81 -11.74 1.54
CA GLY A 79 2.85 -10.98 0.87
C GLY A 79 4.05 -10.68 1.78
N ARG A 80 5.23 -10.69 1.16
CA ARG A 80 6.54 -10.32 1.75
C ARG A 80 7.27 -9.43 0.74
N LEU A 81 6.94 -8.16 0.77
CA LEU A 81 7.27 -7.21 -0.28
C LEU A 81 8.29 -6.19 0.24
N GLU A 82 9.01 -5.54 -0.66
CA GLU A 82 9.87 -4.40 -0.37
C GLU A 82 9.19 -3.09 -0.77
N ALA A 83 8.92 -2.23 0.20
CA ALA A 83 8.11 -1.03 -0.03
C ALA A 83 8.78 -0.01 -0.96
N GLY A 84 10.11 0.06 -0.98
CA GLY A 84 10.87 1.00 -1.80
C GLY A 84 11.28 0.47 -3.17
N GLU A 85 11.35 -0.85 -3.33
CA GLU A 85 11.64 -1.48 -4.62
C GLU A 85 10.52 -1.15 -5.61
N GLU A 86 10.89 -0.86 -6.85
CA GLU A 86 9.95 -0.64 -7.95
C GLU A 86 8.88 0.44 -7.70
N MET A 87 8.97 1.21 -6.62
CA MET A 87 8.13 2.38 -6.40
C MET A 87 8.40 3.39 -7.53
N THR A 88 7.46 3.51 -8.46
CA THR A 88 7.62 4.33 -9.68
C THR A 88 7.77 5.81 -9.35
N PHE A 89 6.96 6.33 -8.44
CA PHE A 89 6.98 7.73 -8.02
C PHE A 89 7.33 7.81 -6.53
N ASP A 90 8.42 8.51 -6.21
CA ASP A 90 8.75 8.83 -4.82
C ASP A 90 7.74 9.81 -4.20
N PHE A 91 7.72 9.91 -2.87
CA PHE A 91 6.78 10.78 -2.18
C PHE A 91 6.91 12.26 -2.53
N GLY A 92 8.12 12.73 -2.87
CA GLY A 92 8.30 14.10 -3.34
C GLY A 92 7.56 14.37 -4.64
N THR A 93 7.63 13.44 -5.58
CA THR A 93 6.89 13.48 -6.85
C THR A 93 5.38 13.46 -6.63
N LEU A 94 4.89 12.58 -5.75
CA LEU A 94 3.46 12.50 -5.42
C LEU A 94 2.94 13.78 -4.78
N ILE A 95 3.69 14.35 -3.82
CA ILE A 95 3.33 15.61 -3.17
C ILE A 95 3.33 16.77 -4.17
N ALA A 96 4.38 16.87 -4.99
CA ALA A 96 4.48 17.93 -6.00
C ALA A 96 3.33 17.85 -7.02
N HIS A 97 2.94 16.64 -7.42
CA HIS A 97 1.80 16.41 -8.31
C HIS A 97 0.50 16.94 -7.70
N LEU A 98 0.20 16.57 -6.46
CA LEU A 98 -1.00 17.04 -5.77
C LEU A 98 -0.99 18.55 -5.52
N ALA A 99 0.18 19.12 -5.24
CA ALA A 99 0.34 20.55 -4.96
C ALA A 99 0.34 21.44 -6.21
N ARG A 100 0.22 20.91 -7.41
CA ARG A 100 0.23 21.71 -8.66
C ARG A 100 -0.87 22.76 -8.68
N THR A 101 -2.06 22.42 -8.28
CA THR A 101 -3.24 23.28 -8.38
C THR A 101 -3.84 23.68 -7.04
N ARG A 102 -3.31 23.16 -5.92
CA ARG A 102 -3.86 23.39 -4.58
C ARG A 102 -2.77 23.53 -3.53
N THR A 103 -3.09 24.19 -2.45
CA THR A 103 -2.26 24.19 -1.24
C THR A 103 -2.61 22.96 -0.40
N LEU A 104 -1.60 22.18 -0.04
CA LEU A 104 -1.74 21.10 0.94
C LEU A 104 -1.55 21.70 2.33
N GLY A 105 -2.51 21.46 3.22
CA GLY A 105 -2.44 21.90 4.61
C GLY A 105 -1.61 20.95 5.48
N ALA A 106 -1.26 21.40 6.68
CA ALA A 106 -0.68 20.56 7.71
C ALA A 106 -1.64 19.41 8.05
N GLY A 107 -1.12 18.19 8.19
CA GLY A 107 -1.93 17.00 8.42
C GLY A 107 -2.49 16.33 7.16
N SER A 108 -2.19 16.84 5.94
CA SER A 108 -2.49 16.12 4.72
C SER A 108 -1.80 14.77 4.68
N ILE A 109 -2.52 13.70 4.36
CA ILE A 109 -2.00 12.35 4.22
C ILE A 109 -1.92 12.00 2.74
N ILE A 110 -0.78 11.46 2.31
CA ILE A 110 -0.52 11.09 0.93
C ILE A 110 -0.09 9.63 0.88
N GLY A 111 -0.88 8.80 0.22
CA GLY A 111 -0.59 7.40 0.02
C GLY A 111 0.32 7.16 -1.18
N SER A 112 1.20 6.16 -1.07
CA SER A 112 2.08 5.72 -2.17
C SER A 112 1.34 4.92 -3.25
N GLY A 113 0.12 4.50 -2.98
CA GLY A 113 -0.53 3.42 -3.69
C GLY A 113 -0.07 2.05 -3.17
N THR A 114 -0.53 0.98 -3.81
CA THR A 114 -0.20 -0.39 -3.45
C THR A 114 1.31 -0.65 -3.55
N VAL A 115 1.89 -1.28 -2.53
CA VAL A 115 3.25 -1.85 -2.62
C VAL A 115 3.17 -3.10 -3.49
N SER A 116 3.95 -3.15 -4.54
CA SER A 116 3.96 -4.21 -5.53
C SER A 116 5.39 -4.46 -6.01
N ASN A 117 5.79 -5.71 -6.10
CA ASN A 117 7.08 -6.10 -6.65
C ASN A 117 6.88 -7.14 -7.75
N ARG A 118 7.74 -7.10 -8.75
CA ARG A 118 7.87 -8.14 -9.77
C ARG A 118 8.77 -9.26 -9.26
N ASP A 119 8.69 -10.38 -9.93
CA ASP A 119 9.67 -11.44 -9.76
C ASP A 119 11.01 -11.05 -10.44
N PRO A 120 12.13 -11.70 -10.07
CA PRO A 120 13.45 -11.34 -10.60
C PRO A 120 13.59 -11.42 -12.12
N ASP A 121 12.74 -12.21 -12.78
CA ASP A 121 12.69 -12.33 -14.25
C ASP A 121 11.85 -11.24 -14.93
N GLY A 122 11.26 -10.33 -14.13
CA GLY A 122 10.41 -9.22 -14.60
C GLY A 122 8.95 -9.62 -14.86
N SER A 123 8.59 -10.87 -14.58
CA SER A 123 7.20 -11.34 -14.63
C SER A 123 6.35 -10.70 -13.52
N PRO A 124 5.02 -10.75 -13.59
CA PRO A 124 4.16 -10.42 -12.46
C PRO A 124 4.52 -11.24 -11.23
N GLY A 125 4.32 -10.68 -10.03
CA GLY A 125 4.62 -11.39 -8.78
C GLY A 125 3.93 -12.74 -8.69
N THR A 126 4.61 -13.70 -8.07
CA THR A 126 4.11 -15.06 -7.82
C THR A 126 3.53 -15.15 -6.41
N PRO A 127 2.39 -15.86 -6.20
CA PRO A 127 1.82 -16.08 -4.87
C PRO A 127 2.80 -16.72 -3.90
N MET A 128 2.67 -16.39 -2.60
CA MET A 128 3.49 -17.00 -1.54
C MET A 128 3.41 -18.53 -1.53
N ALA A 129 2.23 -19.09 -1.78
CA ALA A 129 2.00 -20.54 -1.84
C ALA A 129 2.79 -21.23 -2.98
N GLU A 130 3.20 -20.48 -3.97
CA GLU A 130 3.98 -20.94 -5.14
C GLU A 130 5.45 -20.54 -5.04
N GLY A 131 5.88 -20.02 -3.88
CA GLY A 131 7.28 -19.68 -3.59
C GLY A 131 7.68 -18.26 -3.98
N GLY A 132 6.73 -17.40 -4.37
CA GLY A 132 6.98 -15.99 -4.68
C GLY A 132 6.93 -15.06 -3.47
N ARG A 133 7.06 -13.77 -3.71
CA ARG A 133 6.89 -12.71 -2.69
C ARG A 133 5.44 -12.43 -2.32
N GLY A 134 4.49 -12.93 -3.11
CA GLY A 134 3.05 -12.66 -2.94
C GLY A 134 2.66 -11.23 -3.27
N TYR A 135 1.59 -10.77 -2.65
CA TYR A 135 0.94 -9.48 -2.97
C TYR A 135 0.57 -8.70 -1.70
N ALA A 136 0.45 -7.39 -1.82
CA ALA A 136 -0.16 -6.55 -0.78
C ALA A 136 -1.64 -6.23 -1.09
N CYS A 137 -2.14 -6.67 -2.23
CA CYS A 137 -3.51 -6.38 -2.68
C CYS A 137 -4.16 -7.60 -3.33
N ILE A 138 -5.28 -8.05 -2.77
CA ILE A 138 -6.04 -9.18 -3.32
C ILE A 138 -6.48 -8.89 -4.78
N ALA A 139 -6.87 -7.65 -5.09
CA ALA A 139 -7.29 -7.32 -6.45
C ALA A 139 -6.14 -7.40 -7.45
N GLU A 140 -4.90 -7.11 -7.04
CA GLU A 140 -3.71 -7.28 -7.88
C GLU A 140 -3.50 -8.76 -8.20
N GLN A 141 -3.46 -9.63 -7.20
CA GLN A 141 -3.34 -11.07 -7.40
C GLN A 141 -4.43 -11.60 -8.35
N ARG A 142 -5.68 -11.22 -8.11
CA ARG A 142 -6.81 -11.60 -8.97
C ARG A 142 -6.66 -11.13 -10.41
N THR A 143 -6.08 -9.94 -10.61
CA THR A 143 -5.81 -9.42 -11.96
C THR A 143 -4.74 -10.26 -12.66
N VAL A 144 -3.66 -10.59 -11.96
CA VAL A 144 -2.60 -11.47 -12.48
C VAL A 144 -3.18 -12.85 -12.82
N GLU A 145 -3.94 -13.46 -11.91
CA GLU A 145 -4.64 -14.74 -12.16
C GLU A 145 -5.52 -14.66 -13.41
N THR A 146 -6.25 -13.57 -13.59
CA THR A 146 -7.11 -13.38 -14.78
C THR A 146 -6.29 -13.29 -16.06
N ILE A 147 -5.17 -12.59 -16.04
CA ILE A 147 -4.27 -12.45 -17.21
C ILE A 147 -3.65 -13.80 -17.58
N LEU A 148 -3.18 -14.55 -16.58
CA LEU A 148 -2.46 -15.81 -16.81
C LEU A 148 -3.39 -17.01 -17.07
N HIS A 149 -4.58 -17.03 -16.41
CA HIS A 149 -5.45 -18.22 -16.38
C HIS A 149 -6.87 -17.95 -16.90
N GLY A 150 -7.17 -16.72 -17.31
CA GLY A 150 -8.47 -16.34 -17.85
C GLY A 150 -9.55 -16.01 -16.81
N ALA A 151 -9.34 -16.36 -15.52
CA ALA A 151 -10.28 -16.08 -14.44
C ALA A 151 -9.53 -15.99 -13.08
N PRO A 152 -10.03 -15.20 -12.12
CA PRO A 152 -9.44 -15.13 -10.80
C PRO A 152 -9.86 -16.32 -9.93
N ALA A 153 -8.91 -16.93 -9.22
CA ALA A 153 -9.15 -18.01 -8.25
C ALA A 153 -9.25 -17.49 -6.81
N THR A 154 -8.46 -16.49 -6.45
CA THR A 154 -8.42 -15.92 -5.10
C THR A 154 -9.73 -15.19 -4.76
N PRO A 155 -10.43 -15.53 -3.67
CA PRO A 155 -11.62 -14.81 -3.25
C PRO A 155 -11.29 -13.44 -2.66
N PHE A 156 -12.24 -12.51 -2.68
CA PHE A 156 -12.18 -11.33 -1.82
C PHE A 156 -12.48 -11.70 -0.37
N LEU A 157 -12.12 -10.81 0.56
CA LEU A 157 -12.36 -10.97 1.99
C LEU A 157 -13.85 -11.22 2.30
N ARG A 158 -14.10 -12.10 3.26
CA ARG A 158 -15.42 -12.47 3.80
C ARG A 158 -15.49 -12.12 5.27
N HIS A 159 -16.68 -12.11 5.82
CA HIS A 159 -16.89 -11.97 7.26
C HIS A 159 -16.12 -13.06 8.01
N GLY A 160 -15.40 -12.66 9.05
CA GLY A 160 -14.53 -13.51 9.84
C GLY A 160 -13.09 -13.56 9.36
N ASP A 161 -12.78 -13.15 8.12
CA ASP A 161 -11.40 -13.08 7.66
C ASP A 161 -10.62 -12.05 8.47
N THR A 162 -9.37 -12.39 8.75
CA THR A 162 -8.44 -11.53 9.47
C THR A 162 -7.28 -11.11 8.57
N LEU A 163 -6.79 -9.90 8.78
CA LEU A 163 -5.59 -9.43 8.11
C LEU A 163 -4.65 -8.77 9.12
N ARG A 164 -3.35 -8.90 8.86
CA ARG A 164 -2.29 -8.24 9.58
C ARG A 164 -1.30 -7.63 8.59
N ILE A 165 -1.00 -6.34 8.77
CA ILE A 165 -0.03 -5.62 7.93
C ILE A 165 0.98 -4.95 8.84
N GLU A 166 2.27 -5.20 8.62
CA GLU A 166 3.37 -4.55 9.36
C GLU A 166 4.61 -4.37 8.49
N ALA A 167 5.46 -3.42 8.84
CA ALA A 167 6.79 -3.30 8.27
C ALA A 167 7.83 -3.53 9.37
N LYS A 168 8.89 -4.30 9.04
CA LYS A 168 9.91 -4.71 9.99
C LYS A 168 11.27 -4.11 9.67
N ASP A 169 12.04 -3.81 10.71
CA ASP A 169 13.44 -3.45 10.57
C ASP A 169 14.31 -4.71 10.35
N ALA A 170 15.61 -4.51 10.13
CA ALA A 170 16.56 -5.61 9.93
C ALA A 170 16.72 -6.55 11.15
N LYS A 171 16.23 -6.13 12.33
CA LYS A 171 16.21 -6.94 13.55
C LYS A 171 14.88 -7.67 13.74
N GLY A 172 13.93 -7.48 12.82
CA GLY A 172 12.61 -8.08 12.89
C GLY A 172 11.60 -7.31 13.75
N HIS A 173 11.95 -6.13 14.26
CA HIS A 173 11.03 -5.32 15.04
C HIS A 173 10.06 -4.58 14.14
N SER A 174 8.79 -4.51 14.52
CA SER A 174 7.79 -3.70 13.83
C SER A 174 8.10 -2.21 14.02
N VAL A 175 8.25 -1.49 12.91
CA VAL A 175 8.62 -0.05 12.94
C VAL A 175 7.42 0.83 13.25
N PHE A 176 6.24 0.48 12.76
CA PHE A 176 5.02 1.27 12.86
C PHE A 176 3.95 0.65 13.77
N GLY A 177 4.24 -0.52 14.36
CA GLY A 177 3.22 -1.42 14.89
C GLY A 177 2.47 -2.11 13.75
N ALA A 178 1.54 -2.98 14.08
CA ALA A 178 0.75 -3.70 13.09
C ALA A 178 -0.65 -3.11 12.94
N ILE A 179 -1.17 -3.12 11.72
CA ILE A 179 -2.60 -3.02 11.44
C ILE A 179 -3.15 -4.43 11.57
N GLU A 180 -4.07 -4.64 12.51
CA GLU A 180 -4.76 -5.92 12.71
C GLU A 180 -6.26 -5.69 12.60
N GLN A 181 -6.91 -6.44 11.74
CA GLN A 181 -8.32 -6.25 11.44
C GLN A 181 -9.04 -7.58 11.25
N THR A 182 -10.31 -7.59 11.61
CA THR A 182 -11.25 -8.66 11.27
C THR A 182 -12.39 -8.07 10.46
N VAL A 183 -12.77 -8.74 9.38
CA VAL A 183 -13.93 -8.34 8.58
C VAL A 183 -15.20 -8.72 9.33
N VAL A 184 -16.02 -7.73 9.64
CA VAL A 184 -17.31 -7.93 10.34
C VAL A 184 -18.48 -7.55 9.42
N ALA A 185 -19.66 -8.07 9.76
CA ALA A 185 -20.89 -7.60 9.12
C ALA A 185 -21.14 -6.14 9.52
N GLY A 186 -21.52 -5.32 8.58
CA GLY A 186 -21.98 -3.95 8.81
C GLY A 186 -23.45 -3.89 9.23
#